data_72ebcf1e787f5782b4962b0c64e6e9d8
#
_entry.id   72ebcf1e787f5782b4962b0c64e6e9d8
#
_cell.length_a   1.000
_cell.length_b   1.000
_cell.length_c   1.000
_cell.angle_alpha   90.00
_cell.angle_beta   90.00
_cell.angle_gamma   90.00
#
_symmetry.space_group_name_H-M   'P 1'
#
loop_
_entity.id
_entity.type
_entity.pdbx_description
1 polymer ?
#
loop_
_entity_poly.entity_id
_entity_poly.type
_entity_poly.pdbx_seq_one_letter_code
_entity_poly.pdbx_strand_id
1 'polypeptide(L)'
;MTSAGPISIAAPAKINLYLHVTGRRDDGFHLLDSLVAFAGIHDTVTLRAGDDLTLEVDGPFAPELKDETNNLVLRAARALSDMTGTSPAAHVKLTKRLPVASGIGGGSSDAAAVLKGLMRLWNVKPEQEALQALALALGADVPVCLLGRAAFMAGIGEDLTLAPALPACSLVLVNPGVYLPTPNVFRALAESGLKYSNPGTFDYGPNDLSELVSILQSRNNDLAPAAVGLAPVIGDVISALERCNGAKMARMSGSGATCFALFTDPGEAAAATLKLSHDHPRWWVRAGSLESDINRLS
;
A
#
# COMPACT_ATOMS: atom_id res chain seq x y z
N MET A 1 -34.51 9.74 -14.95
CA MET A 1 -33.41 8.82 -14.55
C MET A 1 -32.96 9.26 -13.19
N THR A 2 -33.22 8.48 -12.15
CA THR A 2 -32.72 8.76 -10.80
C THR A 2 -31.19 8.64 -10.84
N SER A 3 -30.48 9.77 -10.72
CA SER A 3 -29.02 9.72 -10.59
C SER A 3 -28.67 8.90 -9.35
N ALA A 4 -28.04 7.76 -9.55
CA ALA A 4 -27.45 7.02 -8.43
C ALA A 4 -26.56 7.99 -7.67
N GLY A 5 -26.62 7.96 -6.32
CA GLY A 5 -25.80 8.81 -5.48
C GLY A 5 -24.30 8.57 -5.74
N PRO A 6 -23.41 9.41 -5.20
CA PRO A 6 -21.97 9.23 -5.35
C PRO A 6 -21.52 7.87 -4.77
N ILE A 7 -20.61 7.21 -5.48
CA ILE A 7 -19.94 5.98 -5.01
C ILE A 7 -18.66 6.41 -4.32
N SER A 8 -18.49 6.05 -3.05
CA SER A 8 -17.27 6.33 -2.29
C SER A 8 -16.55 5.03 -1.96
N ILE A 9 -15.25 4.95 -2.28
CA ILE A 9 -14.41 3.78 -2.06
C ILE A 9 -13.18 4.20 -1.26
N ALA A 10 -12.89 3.49 -0.17
CA ALA A 10 -11.64 3.63 0.55
C ALA A 10 -10.47 3.06 -0.27
N ALA A 11 -9.34 3.77 -0.28
CA ALA A 11 -8.09 3.36 -0.89
C ALA A 11 -7.00 3.24 0.19
N PRO A 12 -6.96 2.12 0.94
CA PRO A 12 -6.11 1.98 2.13
C PRO A 12 -4.64 1.81 1.79
N ALA A 13 -3.77 2.23 2.73
CA ALA A 13 -2.35 1.97 2.65
C ALA A 13 -2.09 0.46 2.63
N LYS A 14 -1.28 -0.01 1.67
CA LYS A 14 -0.77 -1.36 1.56
C LYS A 14 0.48 -1.49 2.42
N ILE A 15 0.56 -2.51 3.26
CA ILE A 15 1.68 -2.75 4.17
C ILE A 15 2.36 -4.06 3.81
N ASN A 16 3.66 -4.02 3.55
CA ASN A 16 4.47 -5.23 3.47
C ASN A 16 4.92 -5.62 4.88
N LEU A 17 4.31 -6.64 5.48
CA LEU A 17 4.68 -7.13 6.81
C LEU A 17 6.07 -7.77 6.80
N TYR A 18 6.48 -8.37 5.71
CA TYR A 18 7.86 -8.65 5.31
C TYR A 18 8.01 -8.46 3.80
N LEU A 19 9.24 -8.31 3.32
CA LEU A 19 9.55 -8.25 1.90
C LEU A 19 10.92 -8.88 1.66
N HIS A 20 10.95 -10.06 1.07
CA HIS A 20 12.17 -10.73 0.64
C HIS A 20 12.41 -10.47 -0.85
N VAL A 21 13.67 -10.32 -1.22
CA VAL A 21 14.11 -10.35 -2.62
C VAL A 21 14.69 -11.73 -2.86
N THR A 22 14.00 -12.55 -3.65
CA THR A 22 14.31 -13.98 -3.84
C THR A 22 15.11 -14.25 -5.09
N GLY A 23 15.28 -13.24 -5.95
CA GLY A 23 16.03 -13.39 -7.18
C GLY A 23 15.97 -12.13 -8.06
N ARG A 24 16.54 -12.25 -9.25
CA ARG A 24 16.49 -11.22 -10.30
C ARG A 24 16.29 -11.89 -11.65
N ARG A 25 15.39 -11.35 -12.47
CA ARG A 25 15.14 -11.79 -13.85
C ARG A 25 16.19 -11.21 -14.81
N ASP A 26 16.33 -11.82 -15.99
CA ASP A 26 17.23 -11.35 -17.04
C ASP A 26 16.85 -9.97 -17.59
N ASP A 27 15.56 -9.59 -17.50
CA ASP A 27 15.07 -8.26 -17.87
C ASP A 27 15.34 -7.18 -16.79
N GLY A 28 15.99 -7.58 -15.69
CA GLY A 28 16.43 -6.69 -14.61
C GLY A 28 15.45 -6.52 -13.47
N PHE A 29 14.22 -7.03 -13.55
CA PHE A 29 13.26 -7.01 -12.43
C PHE A 29 13.69 -7.95 -11.31
N HIS A 30 13.47 -7.53 -10.07
CA HIS A 30 13.70 -8.38 -8.90
C HIS A 30 12.46 -9.24 -8.63
N LEU A 31 12.71 -10.50 -8.29
CA LEU A 31 11.69 -11.42 -7.79
C LEU A 31 11.50 -11.17 -6.30
N LEU A 32 10.26 -11.07 -5.89
CA LEU A 32 9.86 -10.77 -4.52
C LEU A 32 9.12 -11.95 -3.90
N ASP A 33 9.11 -11.97 -2.58
CA ASP A 33 8.19 -12.73 -1.76
C ASP A 33 7.82 -11.86 -0.55
N SER A 34 6.54 -11.59 -0.35
CA SER A 34 6.10 -10.62 0.65
C SER A 34 4.71 -10.99 1.19
N LEU A 35 4.51 -10.82 2.49
CA LEU A 35 3.16 -10.80 3.07
C LEU A 35 2.63 -9.37 3.05
N VAL A 36 1.55 -9.18 2.32
CA VAL A 36 0.84 -7.90 2.21
C VAL A 36 -0.43 -7.94 3.06
N ALA A 37 -0.65 -6.87 3.81
CA ALA A 37 -1.91 -6.54 4.47
C ALA A 37 -2.22 -5.05 4.24
N PHE A 38 -3.29 -4.53 4.84
CA PHE A 38 -3.70 -3.14 4.66
C PHE A 38 -3.82 -2.43 6.00
N ALA A 39 -3.85 -1.10 5.97
CA ALA A 39 -4.11 -0.28 7.14
C ALA A 39 -5.51 0.32 7.06
N GLY A 40 -6.19 0.52 8.20
CA GLY A 40 -7.41 1.31 8.29
C GLY A 40 -7.20 2.82 8.02
N ILE A 41 -6.02 3.19 7.52
CA ILE A 41 -5.61 4.54 7.12
C ILE A 41 -5.63 4.58 5.59
N HIS A 42 -6.42 5.49 5.01
CA HIS A 42 -6.74 5.42 3.58
C HIS A 42 -6.93 6.79 2.93
N ASP A 43 -6.71 6.85 1.63
CA ASP A 43 -7.27 7.85 0.73
C ASP A 43 -8.75 7.55 0.45
N THR A 44 -9.46 8.45 -0.17
CA THR A 44 -10.86 8.23 -0.55
C THR A 44 -11.06 8.61 -2.00
N VAL A 45 -11.65 7.70 -2.78
CA VAL A 45 -12.09 7.94 -4.14
C VAL A 45 -13.61 8.07 -4.15
N THR A 46 -14.12 9.20 -4.63
CA THR A 46 -15.55 9.45 -4.83
C THR A 46 -15.84 9.61 -6.31
N LEU A 47 -16.82 8.86 -6.81
CA LEU A 47 -17.17 8.78 -8.22
C LEU A 47 -18.62 9.21 -8.43
N ARG A 48 -18.86 9.97 -9.51
CA ARG A 48 -20.19 10.35 -9.99
C ARG A 48 -20.24 10.22 -11.50
N ALA A 49 -21.43 10.02 -12.04
CA ALA A 49 -21.63 10.13 -13.47
C ALA A 49 -21.28 11.54 -13.94
N GLY A 50 -20.71 11.64 -15.14
CA GLY A 50 -20.32 12.89 -15.80
C GLY A 50 -20.45 12.74 -17.31
N ASP A 51 -20.24 13.82 -18.04
CA ASP A 51 -20.22 13.80 -19.51
C ASP A 51 -18.82 13.43 -20.03
N ASP A 52 -17.78 13.83 -19.27
CA ASP A 52 -16.37 13.58 -19.56
C ASP A 52 -15.65 12.98 -18.32
N LEU A 53 -14.45 12.41 -18.55
CA LEU A 53 -13.57 11.95 -17.48
C LEU A 53 -12.80 13.14 -16.88
N THR A 54 -13.12 13.46 -15.65
CA THR A 54 -12.43 14.51 -14.91
C THR A 54 -11.88 13.99 -13.57
N LEU A 55 -10.79 14.60 -13.09
CA LEU A 55 -10.19 14.31 -11.79
C LEU A 55 -10.04 15.61 -10.99
N GLU A 56 -10.63 15.61 -9.80
CA GLU A 56 -10.37 16.59 -8.75
C GLU A 56 -9.52 15.91 -7.66
N VAL A 57 -8.46 16.57 -7.21
CA VAL A 57 -7.63 16.08 -6.10
C VAL A 57 -7.67 17.09 -4.96
N ASP A 58 -8.06 16.62 -3.78
CA ASP A 58 -8.00 17.39 -2.54
C ASP A 58 -7.27 16.63 -1.42
N GLY A 59 -7.25 17.19 -0.23
CA GLY A 59 -6.57 16.60 0.94
C GLY A 59 -5.15 17.12 1.16
N PRO A 60 -4.53 16.72 2.29
CA PRO A 60 -3.24 17.28 2.73
C PRO A 60 -2.08 17.03 1.76
N PHE A 61 -2.14 15.93 0.95
CA PHE A 61 -1.11 15.59 -0.03
C PHE A 61 -1.50 15.93 -1.48
N ALA A 62 -2.62 16.61 -1.71
CA ALA A 62 -3.01 17.09 -3.04
C ALA A 62 -1.95 17.98 -3.72
N PRO A 63 -1.25 18.89 -3.00
CA PRO A 63 -0.21 19.71 -3.61
C PRO A 63 0.92 18.93 -4.26
N GLU A 64 1.25 17.73 -3.77
CA GLU A 64 2.31 16.86 -4.32
C GLU A 64 1.93 16.25 -5.68
N LEU A 65 0.63 16.24 -6.03
CA LEU A 65 0.11 15.71 -7.29
C LEU A 65 -0.29 16.80 -8.29
N LYS A 66 -0.10 18.09 -7.96
CA LYS A 66 -0.59 19.22 -8.76
C LYS A 66 -0.07 19.23 -10.20
N ASP A 67 1.19 18.85 -10.39
CA ASP A 67 1.87 18.88 -11.68
C ASP A 67 1.90 17.48 -12.36
N GLU A 68 1.20 16.50 -11.79
CA GLU A 68 1.15 15.14 -12.31
C GLU A 68 0.18 15.04 -13.50
N THR A 69 0.70 15.14 -14.72
CA THR A 69 -0.09 15.06 -15.95
C THR A 69 -0.56 13.65 -16.31
N ASN A 70 0.05 12.61 -15.70
CA ASN A 70 -0.22 11.20 -16.00
C ASN A 70 -0.67 10.43 -14.75
N ASN A 71 -1.65 10.98 -14.04
CA ASN A 71 -2.15 10.40 -12.80
C ASN A 71 -2.69 8.98 -13.01
N LEU A 72 -2.27 8.06 -12.12
CA LEU A 72 -2.60 6.64 -12.22
C LEU A 72 -4.11 6.37 -12.14
N VAL A 73 -4.87 7.21 -11.44
CA VAL A 73 -6.34 7.19 -11.38
C VAL A 73 -6.96 7.38 -12.76
N LEU A 74 -6.51 8.40 -13.51
CA LEU A 74 -6.99 8.64 -14.87
C LEU A 74 -6.56 7.54 -15.85
N ARG A 75 -5.34 7.02 -15.69
CA ARG A 75 -4.87 5.87 -16.48
C ARG A 75 -5.73 4.64 -16.23
N ALA A 76 -6.05 4.34 -14.98
CA ALA A 76 -6.92 3.22 -14.61
C ALA A 76 -8.33 3.37 -15.21
N ALA A 77 -8.91 4.57 -15.14
CA ALA A 77 -10.23 4.86 -15.71
C ALA A 77 -10.27 4.66 -17.23
N ARG A 78 -9.26 5.21 -17.95
CA ARG A 78 -9.16 5.04 -19.40
C ARG A 78 -8.96 3.57 -19.80
N ALA A 79 -8.05 2.87 -19.11
CA ALA A 79 -7.76 1.47 -19.40
C ALA A 79 -9.00 0.56 -19.19
N LEU A 80 -9.81 0.82 -18.16
CA LEU A 80 -11.07 0.12 -17.95
C LEU A 80 -12.09 0.46 -19.06
N SER A 81 -12.20 1.74 -19.44
CA SER A 81 -13.05 2.20 -20.52
C SER A 81 -12.71 1.49 -21.84
N ASP A 82 -11.42 1.47 -22.21
CA ASP A 82 -10.94 0.82 -23.44
C ASP A 82 -11.21 -0.70 -23.41
N MET A 83 -10.96 -1.35 -22.28
CA MET A 83 -11.21 -2.79 -22.09
C MET A 83 -12.69 -3.15 -22.26
N THR A 84 -13.60 -2.31 -21.78
CA THR A 84 -15.04 -2.62 -21.74
C THR A 84 -15.83 -1.99 -22.89
N GLY A 85 -15.19 -1.14 -23.70
CA GLY A 85 -15.87 -0.36 -24.75
C GLY A 85 -16.87 0.67 -24.19
N THR A 86 -16.75 1.03 -22.90
CA THR A 86 -17.64 1.99 -22.23
C THR A 86 -17.06 3.39 -22.36
N SER A 87 -17.90 4.40 -22.58
CA SER A 87 -17.44 5.80 -22.56
C SER A 87 -16.79 6.16 -21.21
N PRO A 88 -15.62 6.82 -21.18
CA PRO A 88 -14.93 7.16 -19.93
C PRO A 88 -15.58 8.33 -19.19
N ALA A 89 -16.91 8.42 -19.20
CA ALA A 89 -17.68 9.50 -18.62
C ALA A 89 -17.84 9.32 -17.10
N ALA A 90 -17.05 10.08 -16.31
CA ALA A 90 -17.12 10.08 -14.86
C ALA A 90 -16.43 11.30 -14.23
N HIS A 91 -16.97 11.82 -13.16
CA HIS A 91 -16.27 12.74 -12.25
C HIS A 91 -15.63 11.94 -11.12
N VAL A 92 -14.30 11.95 -11.06
CA VAL A 92 -13.50 11.31 -10.01
C VAL A 92 -12.99 12.38 -9.07
N LYS A 93 -13.24 12.21 -7.76
CA LYS A 93 -12.62 13.03 -6.71
C LYS A 93 -11.75 12.14 -5.84
N LEU A 94 -10.45 12.45 -5.79
CA LEU A 94 -9.46 11.80 -4.94
C LEU A 94 -9.13 12.69 -3.75
N THR A 95 -9.45 12.23 -2.53
CA THR A 95 -9.02 12.89 -1.29
C THR A 95 -7.75 12.21 -0.78
N LYS A 96 -6.60 12.89 -0.97
CA LYS A 96 -5.26 12.36 -0.71
C LYS A 96 -4.81 12.62 0.72
N ARG A 97 -4.78 11.58 1.56
CA ARG A 97 -4.37 11.59 2.98
C ARG A 97 -3.10 10.79 3.24
N LEU A 98 -2.73 9.90 2.32
CA LEU A 98 -1.51 9.10 2.37
C LEU A 98 -0.37 9.88 1.69
N PRO A 99 0.86 9.86 2.24
CA PRO A 99 2.03 10.45 1.61
C PRO A 99 2.29 9.84 0.22
N VAL A 100 2.72 10.66 -0.73
CA VAL A 100 3.04 10.23 -2.09
C VAL A 100 4.40 9.53 -2.12
N ALA A 101 4.60 8.53 -3.01
CA ALA A 101 5.86 7.80 -3.21
C ALA A 101 6.49 7.29 -1.91
N SER A 102 5.71 6.70 -1.03
CA SER A 102 6.03 6.46 0.38
C SER A 102 6.19 4.98 0.79
N GLY A 103 6.21 4.04 -0.18
CA GLY A 103 6.37 2.60 0.08
C GLY A 103 5.12 1.87 0.61
N ILE A 104 3.95 2.56 0.64
CA ILE A 104 2.67 2.01 1.12
C ILE A 104 1.60 1.88 0.03
N GLY A 105 2.01 1.88 -1.23
CA GLY A 105 1.13 1.59 -2.37
C GLY A 105 -0.05 2.55 -2.54
N GLY A 106 0.02 3.81 -2.04
CA GLY A 106 -1.10 4.74 -2.06
C GLY A 106 -1.69 4.96 -3.45
N GLY A 107 -0.86 5.28 -4.45
CA GLY A 107 -1.33 5.45 -5.83
C GLY A 107 -1.91 4.17 -6.45
N SER A 108 -1.36 3.00 -6.12
CA SER A 108 -1.88 1.71 -6.57
C SER A 108 -3.23 1.40 -5.93
N SER A 109 -3.41 1.78 -4.66
CA SER A 109 -4.67 1.65 -3.95
C SER A 109 -5.73 2.60 -4.51
N ASP A 110 -5.34 3.85 -4.85
CA ASP A 110 -6.21 4.82 -5.52
C ASP A 110 -6.70 4.27 -6.88
N ALA A 111 -5.79 3.73 -7.69
CA ALA A 111 -6.14 3.11 -8.97
C ALA A 111 -7.09 1.92 -8.80
N ALA A 112 -6.83 1.03 -7.85
CA ALA A 112 -7.70 -0.11 -7.54
C ALA A 112 -9.10 0.35 -7.08
N ALA A 113 -9.17 1.40 -6.25
CA ALA A 113 -10.43 1.98 -5.80
C ALA A 113 -11.23 2.57 -6.96
N VAL A 114 -10.55 3.27 -7.90
CA VAL A 114 -11.17 3.77 -9.12
C VAL A 114 -11.71 2.64 -9.99
N LEU A 115 -10.94 1.58 -10.24
CA LEU A 115 -11.41 0.42 -10.98
C LEU A 115 -12.68 -0.18 -10.35
N LYS A 116 -12.65 -0.45 -9.04
CA LYS A 116 -13.82 -0.97 -8.29
C LYS A 116 -15.03 -0.05 -8.40
N GLY A 117 -14.83 1.24 -8.21
CA GLY A 117 -15.90 2.22 -8.24
C GLY A 117 -16.49 2.44 -9.65
N LEU A 118 -15.65 2.49 -10.69
CA LEU A 118 -16.10 2.63 -12.08
C LEU A 118 -16.81 1.37 -12.57
N MET A 119 -16.37 0.17 -12.19
CA MET A 119 -17.11 -1.06 -12.50
C MET A 119 -18.54 -1.01 -11.96
N ARG A 120 -18.73 -0.45 -10.76
CA ARG A 120 -20.09 -0.24 -10.19
C ARG A 120 -20.84 0.87 -10.92
N LEU A 121 -20.18 2.02 -11.18
CA LEU A 121 -20.79 3.18 -11.81
C LEU A 121 -21.24 2.90 -13.25
N TRP A 122 -20.39 2.25 -14.03
CA TRP A 122 -20.65 1.91 -15.42
C TRP A 122 -21.41 0.60 -15.60
N ASN A 123 -21.67 -0.12 -14.49
CA ASN A 123 -22.33 -1.43 -14.48
C ASN A 123 -21.67 -2.43 -15.43
N VAL A 124 -20.33 -2.50 -15.36
CA VAL A 124 -19.50 -3.43 -16.17
C VAL A 124 -18.86 -4.47 -15.29
N LYS A 125 -18.68 -5.67 -15.84
CA LYS A 125 -18.05 -6.80 -15.14
C LYS A 125 -17.04 -7.47 -16.08
N PRO A 126 -15.81 -6.95 -16.15
CA PRO A 126 -14.74 -7.56 -16.94
C PRO A 126 -14.46 -9.00 -16.49
N GLU A 127 -13.90 -9.81 -17.40
CA GLU A 127 -13.35 -11.11 -17.05
C GLU A 127 -12.18 -10.94 -16.07
N GLN A 128 -12.09 -11.86 -15.09
CA GLN A 128 -11.15 -11.73 -13.98
C GLN A 128 -9.69 -11.68 -14.46
N GLU A 129 -9.32 -12.54 -15.39
CA GLU A 129 -7.95 -12.59 -15.94
C GLU A 129 -7.59 -11.30 -16.67
N ALA A 130 -8.50 -10.77 -17.48
CA ALA A 130 -8.28 -9.49 -18.18
C ALA A 130 -8.14 -8.33 -17.20
N LEU A 131 -8.95 -8.29 -16.14
CA LEU A 131 -8.87 -7.27 -15.11
C LEU A 131 -7.56 -7.34 -14.31
N GLN A 132 -7.06 -8.55 -14.02
CA GLN A 132 -5.76 -8.74 -13.37
C GLN A 132 -4.60 -8.30 -14.27
N ALA A 133 -4.64 -8.64 -15.56
CA ALA A 133 -3.65 -8.18 -16.53
C ALA A 133 -3.62 -6.65 -16.65
N LEU A 134 -4.80 -6.01 -16.69
CA LEU A 134 -4.92 -4.55 -16.67
C LEU A 134 -4.34 -3.96 -15.38
N ALA A 135 -4.67 -4.54 -14.22
CA ALA A 135 -4.15 -4.09 -12.94
C ALA A 135 -2.62 -4.14 -12.90
N LEU A 136 -2.02 -5.25 -13.36
CA LEU A 136 -0.56 -5.41 -13.44
C LEU A 136 0.09 -4.40 -14.39
N ALA A 137 -0.52 -4.12 -15.53
CA ALA A 137 -0.03 -3.11 -16.48
C ALA A 137 -0.07 -1.67 -15.92
N LEU A 138 -0.96 -1.40 -14.96
CA LEU A 138 -0.99 -0.14 -14.23
C LEU A 138 0.13 -0.02 -13.19
N GLY A 139 0.51 -1.13 -12.54
CA GLY A 139 1.60 -1.18 -11.57
C GLY A 139 1.58 -2.46 -10.73
N ALA A 140 2.76 -2.89 -10.26
CA ALA A 140 2.98 -4.15 -9.54
C ALA A 140 2.13 -4.32 -8.26
N ASP A 141 1.81 -3.23 -7.57
CA ASP A 141 0.98 -3.25 -6.35
C ASP A 141 -0.54 -3.17 -6.64
N VAL A 142 -0.96 -2.84 -7.89
CA VAL A 142 -2.40 -2.67 -8.21
C VAL A 142 -3.18 -3.99 -8.09
N PRO A 143 -2.65 -5.15 -8.53
CA PRO A 143 -3.35 -6.43 -8.38
C PRO A 143 -3.72 -6.75 -6.93
N VAL A 144 -2.79 -6.61 -5.97
CA VAL A 144 -3.07 -6.91 -4.55
C VAL A 144 -4.04 -5.89 -3.93
N CYS A 145 -3.95 -4.60 -4.33
CA CYS A 145 -4.91 -3.57 -3.91
C CYS A 145 -6.32 -3.84 -4.48
N LEU A 146 -6.39 -4.35 -5.72
CA LEU A 146 -7.65 -4.74 -6.35
C LEU A 146 -8.26 -5.99 -5.67
N LEU A 147 -7.45 -6.98 -5.31
CA LEU A 147 -7.85 -8.14 -4.51
C LEU A 147 -8.43 -7.68 -3.16
N GLY A 148 -7.78 -6.73 -2.50
CA GLY A 148 -8.23 -6.11 -1.25
C GLY A 148 -8.25 -7.07 -0.07
N ARG A 149 -7.44 -8.11 -0.10
CA ARG A 149 -7.29 -9.11 0.97
C ARG A 149 -5.81 -9.35 1.25
N ALA A 150 -5.49 -9.70 2.50
CA ALA A 150 -4.14 -10.09 2.85
C ALA A 150 -3.69 -11.27 1.98
N ALA A 151 -2.50 -11.14 1.40
CA ALA A 151 -1.97 -12.12 0.45
C ALA A 151 -0.46 -12.22 0.52
N PHE A 152 0.06 -13.39 0.22
CA PHE A 152 1.44 -13.54 -0.21
C PHE A 152 1.54 -13.05 -1.65
N MET A 153 2.52 -12.20 -1.90
CA MET A 153 2.77 -11.58 -3.19
C MET A 153 4.16 -12.01 -3.66
N ALA A 154 4.22 -12.72 -4.77
CA ALA A 154 5.44 -13.24 -5.35
C ALA A 154 5.65 -12.75 -6.81
N GLY A 155 6.74 -13.21 -7.45
CA GLY A 155 7.11 -12.73 -8.78
C GLY A 155 7.57 -11.29 -8.76
N ILE A 156 7.08 -10.47 -9.68
CA ILE A 156 7.26 -9.01 -9.67
C ILE A 156 6.07 -8.28 -9.02
N GLY A 157 5.12 -9.03 -8.39
CA GLY A 157 3.91 -8.55 -7.75
C GLY A 157 2.62 -9.16 -8.32
N GLU A 158 2.72 -9.99 -9.35
CA GLU A 158 1.60 -10.60 -10.09
C GLU A 158 1.07 -11.89 -9.47
N ASP A 159 1.95 -12.65 -8.81
CA ASP A 159 1.57 -13.94 -8.23
C ASP A 159 1.02 -13.73 -6.81
N LEU A 160 -0.29 -13.90 -6.67
CA LEU A 160 -1.01 -13.62 -5.43
C LEU A 160 -1.65 -14.90 -4.88
N THR A 161 -1.23 -15.30 -3.69
CA THR A 161 -1.86 -16.36 -2.90
C THR A 161 -2.47 -15.77 -1.64
N LEU A 162 -3.75 -16.06 -1.37
CA LEU A 162 -4.40 -15.56 -0.15
C LEU A 162 -3.61 -15.99 1.10
N ALA A 163 -3.33 -15.04 1.97
CA ALA A 163 -2.74 -15.35 3.25
C ALA A 163 -3.77 -16.01 4.18
N PRO A 164 -3.32 -16.85 5.14
CA PRO A 164 -4.15 -17.25 6.26
C PRO A 164 -4.71 -16.03 7.02
N ALA A 165 -5.76 -16.24 7.80
CA ALA A 165 -6.34 -15.16 8.60
C ALA A 165 -5.27 -14.55 9.52
N LEU A 166 -5.16 -13.23 9.50
CA LEU A 166 -4.27 -12.48 10.38
C LEU A 166 -5.05 -12.00 11.61
N PRO A 167 -4.42 -11.96 12.79
CA PRO A 167 -5.06 -11.49 14.01
C PRO A 167 -5.36 -9.99 13.93
N ALA A 168 -6.44 -9.57 14.56
CA ALA A 168 -6.74 -8.15 14.73
C ALA A 168 -5.65 -7.49 15.60
N CYS A 169 -5.10 -6.39 15.11
CA CYS A 169 -4.15 -5.58 15.87
C CYS A 169 -4.19 -4.12 15.38
N SER A 170 -3.61 -3.24 16.17
CA SER A 170 -3.41 -1.85 15.81
C SER A 170 -2.02 -1.64 15.20
N LEU A 171 -1.90 -0.61 14.37
CA LEU A 171 -0.62 -0.20 13.82
C LEU A 171 -0.45 1.32 13.91
N VAL A 172 0.80 1.74 13.93
CA VAL A 172 1.19 3.14 13.74
C VAL A 172 2.05 3.22 12.49
N LEU A 173 1.67 4.09 11.56
CA LEU A 173 2.46 4.43 10.37
C LEU A 173 3.21 5.72 10.61
N VAL A 174 4.49 5.76 10.23
CA VAL A 174 5.33 6.95 10.29
C VAL A 174 6.05 7.14 8.96
N ASN A 175 5.90 8.32 8.37
CA ASN A 175 6.68 8.74 7.20
C ASN A 175 7.50 9.98 7.55
N PRO A 176 8.83 9.98 7.38
CA PRO A 176 9.69 11.10 7.73
C PRO A 176 9.62 12.29 6.74
N GLY A 177 8.83 12.18 5.67
CA GLY A 177 8.69 13.24 4.65
C GLY A 177 9.89 13.32 3.70
N VAL A 178 10.61 12.21 3.48
CA VAL A 178 11.72 12.16 2.52
C VAL A 178 11.29 11.46 1.23
N TYR A 179 11.69 12.03 0.10
CA TYR A 179 11.43 11.45 -1.20
C TYR A 179 12.45 10.34 -1.49
N LEU A 180 11.98 9.10 -1.63
CA LEU A 180 12.81 7.92 -1.88
C LEU A 180 12.25 7.11 -3.05
N PRO A 181 12.73 7.35 -4.28
CA PRO A 181 12.27 6.59 -5.45
C PRO A 181 12.59 5.11 -5.35
N THR A 182 11.59 4.25 -5.51
CA THR A 182 11.71 2.79 -5.50
C THR A 182 12.84 2.26 -6.40
N PRO A 183 13.05 2.75 -7.66
CA PRO A 183 14.14 2.29 -8.50
C PRO A 183 15.54 2.56 -7.90
N ASN A 184 15.70 3.63 -7.12
CA ASN A 184 16.97 3.93 -6.47
C ASN A 184 17.29 2.93 -5.35
N VAL A 185 16.27 2.51 -4.59
CA VAL A 185 16.42 1.51 -3.52
C VAL A 185 16.82 0.15 -4.11
N PHE A 186 16.14 -0.29 -5.18
CA PHE A 186 16.49 -1.54 -5.85
C PHE A 186 17.88 -1.49 -6.51
N ARG A 187 18.30 -0.34 -7.03
CA ARG A 187 19.66 -0.16 -7.55
C ARG A 187 20.69 -0.28 -6.44
N ALA A 188 20.49 0.41 -5.33
CA ALA A 188 21.38 0.34 -4.17
C ALA A 188 21.44 -1.08 -3.58
N LEU A 189 20.32 -1.80 -3.55
CA LEU A 189 20.29 -3.22 -3.19
C LEU A 189 21.17 -4.05 -4.12
N ALA A 190 21.00 -3.89 -5.44
CA ALA A 190 21.80 -4.64 -6.44
C ALA A 190 23.30 -4.39 -6.31
N GLU A 191 23.69 -3.15 -5.98
CA GLU A 191 25.08 -2.75 -5.76
C GLU A 191 25.66 -3.24 -4.43
N SER A 192 24.81 -3.55 -3.44
CA SER A 192 25.24 -4.00 -2.11
C SER A 192 25.81 -5.43 -2.08
N GLY A 193 25.57 -6.22 -3.12
CA GLY A 193 25.94 -7.64 -3.15
C GLY A 193 25.17 -8.51 -2.17
N LEU A 194 24.00 -8.06 -1.70
CA LEU A 194 23.15 -8.82 -0.79
C LEU A 194 22.75 -10.16 -1.41
N LYS A 195 22.84 -11.24 -0.62
CA LYS A 195 22.34 -12.55 -1.03
C LYS A 195 20.81 -12.55 -1.02
N TYR A 196 20.22 -13.21 -2.00
CA TYR A 196 18.77 -13.39 -2.07
C TYR A 196 18.26 -14.21 -0.89
N SER A 197 17.11 -13.81 -0.38
CA SER A 197 16.41 -14.49 0.70
C SER A 197 15.59 -15.67 0.17
N ASN A 198 15.30 -16.64 1.03
CA ASN A 198 14.32 -17.67 0.72
C ASN A 198 12.89 -17.13 0.86
N PRO A 199 11.89 -17.71 0.17
CA PRO A 199 10.49 -17.41 0.41
C PRO A 199 10.10 -17.53 1.88
N GLY A 200 9.24 -16.64 2.35
CA GLY A 200 8.84 -16.52 3.76
C GLY A 200 7.38 -16.92 4.04
N THR A 201 6.70 -17.61 3.11
CA THR A 201 5.30 -18.04 3.26
C THR A 201 5.09 -18.99 4.46
N PHE A 202 3.87 -19.06 4.95
CA PHE A 202 3.44 -19.97 6.01
C PHE A 202 1.98 -20.38 5.78
N ASP A 203 1.58 -21.58 6.24
CA ASP A 203 0.33 -22.23 5.86
C ASP A 203 -0.77 -22.14 6.95
N TYR A 204 -0.44 -21.65 8.13
CA TYR A 204 -1.39 -21.54 9.25
C TYR A 204 -1.61 -20.10 9.69
N GLY A 205 -2.83 -19.78 10.13
CA GLY A 205 -3.16 -18.47 10.66
C GLY A 205 -2.66 -18.31 12.10
N PRO A 206 -1.88 -17.26 12.41
CA PRO A 206 -1.50 -16.95 13.79
C PRO A 206 -2.74 -16.59 14.64
N ASN A 207 -2.82 -17.11 15.85
CA ASN A 207 -3.96 -16.93 16.74
C ASN A 207 -4.04 -15.51 17.32
N ASP A 208 -2.87 -14.88 17.53
CA ASP A 208 -2.75 -13.54 18.10
C ASP A 208 -1.54 -12.79 17.51
N LEU A 209 -1.40 -11.51 17.92
CA LEU A 209 -0.29 -10.67 17.48
C LEU A 209 1.07 -11.21 17.92
N SER A 210 1.18 -11.86 19.07
CA SER A 210 2.46 -12.39 19.56
C SER A 210 2.95 -13.52 18.66
N GLU A 211 2.06 -14.40 18.24
CA GLU A 211 2.37 -15.47 17.28
C GLU A 211 2.70 -14.90 15.89
N LEU A 212 1.94 -13.91 15.40
CA LEU A 212 2.25 -13.21 14.15
C LEU A 212 3.65 -12.59 14.20
N VAL A 213 3.98 -11.88 15.28
CA VAL A 213 5.30 -11.27 15.46
C VAL A 213 6.40 -12.33 15.50
N SER A 214 6.18 -13.46 16.19
CA SER A 214 7.12 -14.59 16.24
C SER A 214 7.41 -15.13 14.83
N ILE A 215 6.36 -15.30 14.01
CA ILE A 215 6.48 -15.70 12.60
C ILE A 215 7.29 -14.65 11.83
N LEU A 216 7.01 -13.37 12.03
CA LEU A 216 7.64 -12.28 11.29
C LEU A 216 9.09 -12.00 11.74
N GLN A 217 9.51 -12.41 12.95
CA GLN A 217 10.88 -12.20 13.45
C GLN A 217 11.96 -12.86 12.58
N SER A 218 11.66 -14.00 11.96
CA SER A 218 12.57 -14.69 11.04
C SER A 218 12.54 -14.16 9.60
N ARG A 219 11.75 -13.12 9.35
CA ARG A 219 11.55 -12.48 8.05
C ARG A 219 11.90 -11.01 8.13
N ASN A 220 12.47 -10.47 7.07
CA ASN A 220 12.94 -9.10 7.04
C ASN A 220 12.27 -8.29 5.93
N ASN A 221 12.61 -7.01 5.83
CA ASN A 221 12.48 -6.25 4.62
C ASN A 221 13.89 -6.10 4.02
N ASP A 222 14.18 -6.85 2.96
CA ASP A 222 15.50 -6.88 2.33
C ASP A 222 15.89 -5.53 1.68
N LEU A 223 14.91 -4.67 1.43
CA LEU A 223 15.16 -3.32 0.92
C LEU A 223 15.58 -2.34 2.02
N ALA A 224 15.33 -2.66 3.30
CA ALA A 224 15.56 -1.72 4.40
C ALA A 224 17.03 -1.28 4.55
N PRO A 225 18.05 -2.15 4.47
CA PRO A 225 19.44 -1.70 4.55
C PRO A 225 19.82 -0.70 3.45
N ALA A 226 19.38 -0.96 2.21
CA ALA A 226 19.62 -0.06 1.08
C ALA A 226 18.88 1.28 1.25
N ALA A 227 17.61 1.24 1.69
CA ALA A 227 16.80 2.43 1.95
C ALA A 227 17.40 3.29 3.08
N VAL A 228 17.85 2.67 4.19
CA VAL A 228 18.53 3.37 5.30
C VAL A 228 19.86 3.98 4.83
N GLY A 229 20.61 3.29 3.98
CA GLY A 229 21.85 3.83 3.39
C GLY A 229 21.59 5.09 2.56
N LEU A 230 20.48 5.14 1.82
CA LEU A 230 20.08 6.30 1.01
C LEU A 230 19.41 7.42 1.85
N ALA A 231 18.69 7.05 2.89
CA ALA A 231 17.95 7.97 3.76
C ALA A 231 18.05 7.51 5.23
N PRO A 232 19.12 7.89 5.97
CA PRO A 232 19.37 7.42 7.35
C PRO A 232 18.22 7.70 8.34
N VAL A 233 17.42 8.72 8.11
CA VAL A 233 16.24 9.05 8.92
C VAL A 233 15.23 7.88 9.00
N ILE A 234 15.24 6.94 8.05
CA ILE A 234 14.40 5.73 8.12
C ILE A 234 14.82 4.87 9.34
N GLY A 235 16.12 4.75 9.60
CA GLY A 235 16.64 4.09 10.81
C GLY A 235 16.21 4.79 12.09
N ASP A 236 16.20 6.13 12.09
CA ASP A 236 15.71 6.92 13.23
C ASP A 236 14.22 6.65 13.49
N VAL A 237 13.40 6.58 12.42
CA VAL A 237 11.96 6.25 12.50
C VAL A 237 11.74 4.86 13.08
N ILE A 238 12.45 3.83 12.58
CA ILE A 238 12.32 2.47 13.10
C ILE A 238 12.68 2.43 14.57
N SER A 239 13.82 3.03 14.96
CA SER A 239 14.27 3.10 16.35
C SER A 239 13.30 3.88 17.25
N ALA A 240 12.65 4.94 16.75
CA ALA A 240 11.65 5.69 17.48
C ALA A 240 10.38 4.86 17.72
N LEU A 241 9.92 4.11 16.71
CA LEU A 241 8.80 3.18 16.81
C LEU A 241 9.07 2.03 17.80
N GLU A 242 10.27 1.43 17.77
CA GLU A 242 10.68 0.35 18.70
C GLU A 242 10.68 0.81 20.15
N ARG A 243 11.00 2.08 20.41
CA ARG A 243 10.98 2.66 21.76
C ARG A 243 9.59 3.05 22.26
N CYS A 244 8.55 2.95 21.44
CA CYS A 244 7.18 3.22 21.88
C CYS A 244 6.70 2.11 22.83
N ASN A 245 6.09 2.51 23.96
CA ASN A 245 5.49 1.54 24.87
C ASN A 245 4.42 0.72 24.16
N GLY A 246 4.45 -0.59 24.34
CA GLY A 246 3.49 -1.52 23.71
C GLY A 246 3.82 -1.94 22.27
N ALA A 247 4.81 -1.33 21.61
CA ALA A 247 5.25 -1.75 20.28
C ALA A 247 5.79 -3.20 20.32
N LYS A 248 5.21 -4.07 19.48
CA LYS A 248 5.59 -5.49 19.40
C LYS A 248 6.60 -5.76 18.30
N MET A 249 6.57 -4.95 17.26
CA MET A 249 7.48 -5.00 16.12
C MET A 249 7.47 -3.65 15.41
N ALA A 250 8.61 -3.20 14.91
CA ALA A 250 8.71 -2.05 13.99
C ALA A 250 9.48 -2.44 12.73
N ARG A 251 9.06 -1.91 11.57
CA ARG A 251 9.68 -2.23 10.27
C ARG A 251 9.34 -1.19 9.20
N MET A 252 10.19 -1.08 8.18
CA MET A 252 9.89 -0.33 6.96
C MET A 252 8.95 -1.14 6.06
N SER A 253 7.95 -0.48 5.45
CA SER A 253 7.06 -1.06 4.44
C SER A 253 7.59 -0.81 3.03
N GLY A 254 7.52 -1.83 2.17
CA GLY A 254 7.92 -1.72 0.77
C GLY A 254 9.34 -1.20 0.62
N SER A 255 9.54 -0.28 -0.32
CA SER A 255 10.82 0.42 -0.55
C SER A 255 11.03 1.64 0.37
N GLY A 256 10.12 1.89 1.30
CA GLY A 256 10.18 3.05 2.20
C GLY A 256 9.60 4.33 1.55
N ALA A 257 9.67 5.49 2.19
CA ALA A 257 10.28 5.70 3.52
C ALA A 257 9.32 5.45 4.70
N THR A 258 8.08 5.00 4.46
CA THR A 258 7.14 4.73 5.56
C THR A 258 7.57 3.50 6.34
N CYS A 259 7.57 3.65 7.67
CA CYS A 259 7.73 2.56 8.62
C CYS A 259 6.44 2.36 9.40
N PHE A 260 6.28 1.17 9.96
CA PHE A 260 5.14 0.82 10.81
C PHE A 260 5.59 0.12 12.08
N ALA A 261 4.77 0.21 13.12
CA ALA A 261 4.86 -0.67 14.28
C ALA A 261 3.50 -1.29 14.58
N LEU A 262 3.51 -2.52 15.12
CA LEU A 262 2.31 -3.27 15.50
C LEU A 262 2.09 -3.22 17.00
N PHE A 263 0.82 -3.09 17.42
CA PHE A 263 0.39 -2.98 18.81
C PHE A 263 -0.81 -3.90 19.06
N THR A 264 -0.88 -4.48 20.26
CA THR A 264 -2.06 -5.22 20.69
C THR A 264 -3.17 -4.25 21.11
N ASP A 265 -2.81 -3.19 21.85
CA ASP A 265 -3.73 -2.22 22.43
C ASP A 265 -3.85 -0.96 21.54
N PRO A 266 -5.05 -0.59 21.09
CA PRO A 266 -5.25 0.64 20.31
C PRO A 266 -4.96 1.92 21.12
N GLY A 267 -5.07 1.91 22.44
CA GLY A 267 -4.69 3.02 23.32
C GLY A 267 -3.19 3.26 23.33
N GLU A 268 -2.37 2.18 23.35
CA GLU A 268 -0.91 2.29 23.22
C GLU A 268 -0.50 2.83 21.84
N ALA A 269 -1.15 2.38 20.77
CA ALA A 269 -0.91 2.91 19.41
C ALA A 269 -1.28 4.41 19.33
N ALA A 270 -2.38 4.83 19.93
CA ALA A 270 -2.78 6.25 19.99
C ALA A 270 -1.76 7.08 20.80
N ALA A 271 -1.32 6.61 21.96
CA ALA A 271 -0.30 7.27 22.77
C ALA A 271 1.04 7.40 22.04
N ALA A 272 1.47 6.33 21.34
CA ALA A 272 2.66 6.35 20.49
C ALA A 272 2.54 7.41 19.37
N THR A 273 1.37 7.51 18.74
CA THR A 273 1.11 8.52 17.69
C THR A 273 1.24 9.94 18.23
N LEU A 274 0.66 10.24 19.39
CA LEU A 274 0.76 11.55 20.04
C LEU A 274 2.21 11.89 20.38
N LYS A 275 2.92 10.95 21.01
CA LYS A 275 4.33 11.13 21.37
C LYS A 275 5.20 11.39 20.15
N LEU A 276 5.12 10.54 19.11
CA LEU A 276 5.93 10.68 17.91
C LEU A 276 5.62 11.97 17.15
N SER A 277 4.35 12.38 17.08
CA SER A 277 3.95 13.66 16.45
C SER A 277 4.48 14.87 17.21
N HIS A 278 4.55 14.80 18.55
CA HIS A 278 5.13 15.85 19.40
C HIS A 278 6.66 15.92 19.23
N ASP A 279 7.33 14.78 19.34
CA ASP A 279 8.79 14.70 19.31
C ASP A 279 9.38 14.98 17.91
N HIS A 280 8.59 14.65 16.86
CA HIS A 280 8.97 14.77 15.45
C HIS A 280 7.89 15.47 14.61
N PRO A 281 7.66 16.78 14.77
CA PRO A 281 6.52 17.50 14.18
C PRO A 281 6.51 17.53 12.64
N ARG A 282 7.63 17.19 11.99
CA ARG A 282 7.72 17.06 10.52
C ARG A 282 7.37 15.68 10.00
N TRP A 283 7.23 14.69 10.88
CA TRP A 283 6.83 13.35 10.45
C TRP A 283 5.32 13.27 10.29
N TRP A 284 4.88 12.57 9.27
CA TRP A 284 3.49 12.14 9.18
C TRP A 284 3.31 10.89 10.03
N VAL A 285 2.46 10.96 11.04
CA VAL A 285 2.22 9.87 11.98
C VAL A 285 0.73 9.60 12.07
N ARG A 286 0.31 8.35 11.89
CA ARG A 286 -1.09 7.94 11.98
C ARG A 286 -1.22 6.58 12.65
N ALA A 287 -2.21 6.43 13.54
CA ALA A 287 -2.65 5.14 14.06
C ALA A 287 -3.86 4.62 13.27
N GLY A 288 -3.97 3.31 13.18
CA GLY A 288 -5.11 2.60 12.57
C GLY A 288 -5.09 1.13 12.92
N SER A 289 -6.04 0.37 12.38
CA SER A 289 -6.09 -1.08 12.45
C SER A 289 -5.27 -1.72 11.33
N LEU A 290 -4.75 -2.92 11.58
CA LEU A 290 -4.27 -3.81 10.51
C LEU A 290 -5.47 -4.55 9.93
N GLU A 291 -5.67 -4.44 8.62
CA GLU A 291 -6.82 -5.01 7.92
C GLU A 291 -6.37 -6.17 7.01
N SER A 292 -6.98 -7.32 7.20
CA SER A 292 -6.80 -8.49 6.34
C SER A 292 -7.81 -8.57 5.19
N ASP A 293 -8.90 -7.81 5.25
CA ASP A 293 -9.94 -7.73 4.21
C ASP A 293 -10.58 -6.34 4.20
N ILE A 294 -10.22 -5.53 3.21
CA ILE A 294 -10.71 -4.16 3.04
C ILE A 294 -12.03 -4.07 2.26
N ASN A 295 -12.51 -5.16 1.69
CA ASN A 295 -13.79 -5.16 0.99
C ASN A 295 -14.96 -4.92 1.95
N ARG A 296 -14.72 -4.94 3.26
CA ARG A 296 -15.66 -4.60 4.32
C ARG A 296 -15.65 -3.12 4.71
N LEU A 297 -14.67 -2.34 4.21
CA LEU A 297 -14.52 -0.90 4.51
C LEU A 297 -15.32 0.00 3.55
N SER A 298 -16.02 -0.56 2.57
CA SER A 298 -16.74 0.15 1.50
C SER A 298 -18.25 0.02 1.64
#